data_f0cf69cc28a0df63548e5ec17e90f303
#
_entry.id   f0cf69cc28a0df63548e5ec17e90f303
#
_cell.length_a   1.000
_cell.length_b   1.000
_cell.length_c   1.000
_cell.angle_alpha   90.00
_cell.angle_beta   90.00
_cell.angle_gamma   90.00
#
_symmetry.space_group_name_H-M   'P 1'
#
loop_
_entity.id
_entity.type
_entity.pdbx_description
1 polymer ?
#
loop_
_entity_poly.entity_id
_entity_poly.type
_entity_poly.pdbx_seq_one_letter_code
_entity_poly.pdbx_strand_id
1 'polypeptide(L)'
;MIIKKIQIMKKCILSAVFVMAATTMFSQMVTIKGKVTDFSGKPIVSAMIEAKTNLFEMKYHAFSDKNGNYSISVEQGTYIGISCVRLADYGTNNLEFWAWNVPAHNDMTINMRYERLEVYGLNVFKIQGAHRGYSIYCRPMSLTRYLEWGKNPTPLMNFAPNPDKIRVEVTINGSSAKVNMVEKVKEYAGKQTAEAYMIYTDLGAATNKPYDEIRVTITDLENGDKGEAVYYRPKDKYVD
;
A
#
# COMPACT_ATOMS: atom_id res chain seq x y z
N MET A 1 13.55 -53.31 -40.68
CA MET A 1 13.84 -53.29 -39.22
C MET A 1 14.46 -51.97 -38.74
N ILE A 2 15.35 -51.33 -39.50
CA ILE A 2 16.03 -50.05 -39.16
C ILE A 2 15.05 -48.86 -39.09
N ILE A 3 14.09 -48.71 -40.00
CA ILE A 3 13.14 -47.58 -40.08
C ILE A 3 12.22 -47.51 -38.83
N LYS A 4 11.78 -48.66 -38.30
CA LYS A 4 10.95 -48.73 -37.08
C LYS A 4 11.74 -48.27 -35.82
N LYS A 5 13.06 -48.62 -35.76
CA LYS A 5 13.94 -48.14 -34.64
C LYS A 5 14.15 -46.65 -34.63
N ILE A 6 14.29 -46.03 -35.82
CA ILE A 6 14.46 -44.56 -35.96
C ILE A 6 13.17 -43.82 -35.55
N GLN A 7 11.97 -44.34 -35.89
CA GLN A 7 10.71 -43.75 -35.48
C GLN A 7 10.48 -43.82 -33.95
N ILE A 8 10.87 -44.95 -33.33
CA ILE A 8 10.75 -45.10 -31.86
C ILE A 8 11.72 -44.15 -31.15
N MET A 9 12.97 -44.04 -31.60
CA MET A 9 13.94 -43.11 -31.07
C MET A 9 13.47 -41.63 -31.20
N LYS A 10 12.90 -41.23 -32.34
CA LYS A 10 12.35 -39.88 -32.49
C LYS A 10 11.18 -39.60 -31.54
N LYS A 11 10.29 -40.58 -31.31
CA LYS A 11 9.20 -40.44 -30.33
C LYS A 11 9.74 -40.36 -28.88
N CYS A 12 10.74 -41.15 -28.53
CA CYS A 12 11.35 -41.05 -27.20
C CYS A 12 12.09 -39.73 -26.96
N ILE A 13 12.79 -39.21 -27.97
CA ILE A 13 13.48 -37.92 -27.87
C ILE A 13 12.45 -36.77 -27.77
N LEU A 14 11.37 -36.84 -28.55
CA LEU A 14 10.28 -35.83 -28.47
C LEU A 14 9.56 -35.84 -27.12
N SER A 15 9.34 -37.03 -26.54
CA SER A 15 8.77 -37.18 -25.19
C SER A 15 9.73 -36.71 -24.09
N ALA A 16 11.03 -36.95 -24.21
CA ALA A 16 12.04 -36.49 -23.27
C ALA A 16 12.19 -34.94 -23.28
N VAL A 17 12.10 -34.32 -24.46
CA VAL A 17 12.11 -32.85 -24.60
C VAL A 17 10.83 -32.22 -24.02
N PHE A 18 9.68 -32.88 -24.14
CA PHE A 18 8.43 -32.39 -23.54
C PHE A 18 8.40 -32.53 -22.01
N VAL A 19 9.06 -33.53 -21.44
CA VAL A 19 9.18 -33.70 -19.98
C VAL A 19 10.18 -32.70 -19.37
N MET A 20 11.23 -32.28 -20.12
CA MET A 20 12.14 -31.22 -19.65
C MET A 20 11.55 -29.81 -19.76
N ALA A 21 10.49 -29.59 -20.55
CA ALA A 21 9.80 -28.30 -20.64
C ALA A 21 8.75 -28.10 -19.51
N ALA A 22 8.46 -29.12 -18.72
CA ALA A 22 7.75 -29.00 -17.47
C ALA A 22 8.70 -28.53 -16.35
N THR A 23 9.48 -27.49 -16.60
CA THR A 23 10.11 -26.73 -15.52
C THR A 23 9.00 -26.13 -14.70
N THR A 24 8.78 -26.69 -13.53
CA THR A 24 7.97 -26.09 -12.48
C THR A 24 8.29 -24.60 -12.45
N MET A 25 7.30 -23.76 -12.84
CA MET A 25 7.35 -22.33 -12.56
C MET A 25 7.26 -22.20 -11.04
N PHE A 26 8.39 -22.42 -10.34
CA PHE A 26 8.49 -21.96 -8.96
C PHE A 26 8.42 -20.44 -9.03
N SER A 27 7.33 -19.88 -8.54
CA SER A 27 7.26 -18.44 -8.35
C SER A 27 8.45 -18.03 -7.50
N GLN A 28 9.25 -17.11 -8.00
CA GLN A 28 10.40 -16.61 -7.28
C GLN A 28 9.92 -15.90 -6.02
N MET A 29 10.50 -16.25 -4.87
CA MET A 29 10.21 -15.59 -3.61
C MET A 29 11.09 -14.36 -3.45
N VAL A 30 10.51 -13.27 -2.93
CA VAL A 30 11.21 -12.04 -2.57
C VAL A 30 10.91 -11.70 -1.12
N THR A 31 11.80 -10.94 -0.49
CA THR A 31 11.67 -10.54 0.90
C THR A 31 11.27 -9.09 1.01
N ILE A 32 10.18 -8.82 1.73
CA ILE A 32 9.81 -7.48 2.17
C ILE A 32 10.12 -7.38 3.65
N LYS A 33 10.94 -6.41 4.04
CA LYS A 33 11.37 -6.20 5.41
C LYS A 33 11.27 -4.74 5.82
N GLY A 34 11.35 -4.46 7.11
CA GLY A 34 11.32 -3.10 7.61
C GLY A 34 11.11 -3.05 9.12
N LYS A 35 10.73 -1.88 9.58
CA LYS A 35 10.46 -1.61 10.98
C LYS A 35 9.07 -1.02 11.15
N VAL A 36 8.35 -1.46 12.17
CA VAL A 36 7.04 -0.94 12.59
C VAL A 36 7.22 -0.10 13.84
N THR A 37 6.80 1.16 13.79
CA THR A 37 6.89 2.09 14.93
C THR A 37 5.66 2.98 15.02
N ASP A 38 5.47 3.64 16.16
CA ASP A 38 4.65 4.84 16.24
C ASP A 38 5.41 6.06 15.65
N PHE A 39 4.78 7.25 15.67
CA PHE A 39 5.41 8.47 15.15
C PHE A 39 6.48 9.05 16.08
N SER A 40 6.61 8.57 17.32
CA SER A 40 7.74 8.89 18.22
C SER A 40 8.99 8.04 17.95
N GLY A 41 8.86 7.00 17.09
CA GLY A 41 9.90 6.01 16.79
C GLY A 41 9.92 4.83 17.76
N LYS A 42 8.97 4.72 18.68
CA LYS A 42 8.84 3.58 19.59
C LYS A 42 8.41 2.33 18.79
N PRO A 43 9.12 1.20 18.95
CA PRO A 43 8.77 -0.03 18.27
C PRO A 43 7.36 -0.54 18.65
N ILE A 44 6.61 -1.01 17.67
CA ILE A 44 5.34 -1.71 17.88
C ILE A 44 5.62 -3.20 17.75
N VAL A 45 5.42 -3.93 18.84
CA VAL A 45 5.66 -5.38 18.96
C VAL A 45 4.41 -6.15 18.56
N SER A 46 4.58 -7.29 17.91
CA SER A 46 3.49 -8.18 17.47
C SER A 46 2.45 -7.48 16.57
N ALA A 47 2.88 -6.47 15.84
CA ALA A 47 2.08 -5.95 14.74
C ALA A 47 2.03 -7.01 13.63
N MET A 48 0.84 -7.33 13.13
CA MET A 48 0.66 -8.24 12.02
C MET A 48 0.82 -7.48 10.71
N ILE A 49 1.68 -7.98 9.84
CA ILE A 49 1.90 -7.50 8.48
C ILE A 49 1.22 -8.48 7.54
N GLU A 50 0.30 -8.01 6.71
CA GLU A 50 -0.45 -8.82 5.77
C GLU A 50 -0.19 -8.37 4.33
N ALA A 51 0.22 -9.29 3.45
CA ALA A 51 0.25 -9.05 2.02
C ALA A 51 -1.05 -9.56 1.38
N LYS A 52 -1.79 -8.65 0.71
CA LYS A 52 -3.12 -8.90 0.17
C LYS A 52 -3.11 -9.02 -1.35
N THR A 53 -3.86 -10.03 -1.84
CA THR A 53 -4.09 -10.24 -3.28
C THR A 53 -5.03 -9.17 -3.87
N ASN A 54 -5.22 -9.20 -5.19
CA ASN A 54 -6.18 -8.34 -5.90
C ASN A 54 -7.64 -8.57 -5.47
N LEU A 55 -7.94 -9.70 -4.85
CA LEU A 55 -9.25 -9.98 -4.24
C LEU A 55 -9.35 -9.49 -2.79
N PHE A 56 -8.35 -8.78 -2.31
CA PHE A 56 -8.26 -8.29 -0.94
C PHE A 56 -8.12 -9.41 0.12
N GLU A 57 -7.73 -10.60 -0.31
CA GLU A 57 -7.49 -11.74 0.56
C GLU A 57 -6.04 -11.72 1.07
N MET A 58 -5.86 -12.06 2.34
CA MET A 58 -4.53 -12.25 2.92
C MET A 58 -3.88 -13.50 2.32
N LYS A 59 -2.75 -13.32 1.63
CA LYS A 59 -1.97 -14.42 1.06
C LYS A 59 -0.76 -14.79 1.92
N TYR A 60 -0.10 -13.80 2.49
CA TYR A 60 1.08 -13.95 3.35
C TYR A 60 0.94 -13.06 4.57
N HIS A 61 1.53 -13.49 5.69
CA HIS A 61 1.61 -12.66 6.89
C HIS A 61 2.92 -12.88 7.65
N ALA A 62 3.28 -11.90 8.47
CA ALA A 62 4.38 -11.94 9.41
C ALA A 62 4.05 -11.07 10.62
N PHE A 63 4.87 -11.14 11.66
CA PHE A 63 4.73 -10.30 12.85
C PHE A 63 6.02 -9.55 13.15
N SER A 64 5.90 -8.34 13.67
CA SER A 64 7.04 -7.57 14.14
C SER A 64 7.59 -8.15 15.46
N ASP A 65 8.91 -8.12 15.59
CA ASP A 65 9.66 -8.55 16.78
C ASP A 65 9.63 -7.51 17.91
N LYS A 66 10.34 -7.78 19.01
CA LYS A 66 10.48 -6.87 20.16
C LYS A 66 11.09 -5.51 19.84
N ASN A 67 11.82 -5.39 18.74
CA ASN A 67 12.43 -4.16 18.25
C ASN A 67 11.60 -3.50 17.13
N GLY A 68 10.42 -4.07 16.80
CA GLY A 68 9.55 -3.63 15.72
C GLY A 68 10.00 -4.11 14.33
N ASN A 69 11.08 -4.90 14.20
CA ASN A 69 11.52 -5.39 12.91
C ASN A 69 10.62 -6.52 12.41
N TYR A 70 10.40 -6.57 11.10
CA TYR A 70 9.67 -7.64 10.44
C TYR A 70 10.35 -8.08 9.15
N SER A 71 10.05 -9.29 8.72
CA SER A 71 10.44 -9.84 7.43
C SER A 71 9.35 -10.80 6.97
N ILE A 72 8.84 -10.59 5.76
CA ILE A 72 7.82 -11.42 5.12
C ILE A 72 8.33 -11.87 3.76
N SER A 73 8.27 -13.18 3.50
CA SER A 73 8.60 -13.74 2.19
C SER A 73 7.33 -13.90 1.39
N VAL A 74 7.32 -13.34 0.18
CA VAL A 74 6.16 -13.33 -0.71
C VAL A 74 6.58 -13.76 -2.12
N GLU A 75 5.68 -14.33 -2.90
CA GLU A 75 5.93 -14.55 -4.32
C GLU A 75 6.15 -13.23 -5.05
N GLN A 76 7.06 -13.24 -6.01
CA GLN A 76 7.31 -12.09 -6.88
C GLN A 76 6.02 -11.66 -7.60
N GLY A 77 5.70 -10.38 -7.54
CA GLY A 77 4.49 -9.84 -8.16
C GLY A 77 4.10 -8.46 -7.63
N THR A 78 2.95 -7.98 -8.05
CA THR A 78 2.35 -6.74 -7.53
C THR A 78 1.21 -7.09 -6.59
N TYR A 79 1.26 -6.57 -5.37
CA TYR A 79 0.22 -6.73 -4.35
C TYR A 79 -0.65 -5.49 -4.29
N ILE A 80 -1.99 -5.67 -4.19
CA ILE A 80 -2.90 -4.52 -4.06
C ILE A 80 -2.57 -3.70 -2.84
N GLY A 81 -2.19 -4.36 -1.75
CA GLY A 81 -1.76 -3.69 -0.53
C GLY A 81 -1.03 -4.60 0.44
N ILE A 82 -0.22 -3.97 1.28
CA ILE A 82 0.33 -4.56 2.50
C ILE A 82 -0.16 -3.71 3.65
N SER A 83 -0.94 -4.31 4.56
CA SER A 83 -1.41 -3.64 5.76
C SER A 83 -0.58 -4.04 6.99
N CYS A 84 -0.61 -3.18 8.01
CA CYS A 84 0.07 -3.43 9.28
C CYS A 84 -0.69 -2.84 10.45
N VAL A 85 -1.03 -3.68 11.43
CA VAL A 85 -1.61 -3.27 12.70
C VAL A 85 -1.40 -4.34 13.78
N ARG A 86 -1.29 -3.95 15.04
CA ARG A 86 -1.43 -4.88 16.15
C ARG A 86 -2.92 -5.14 16.39
N LEU A 87 -3.39 -6.36 16.14
CA LEU A 87 -4.82 -6.71 16.17
C LEU A 87 -5.53 -6.33 17.47
N ALA A 88 -4.84 -6.44 18.61
CA ALA A 88 -5.42 -6.07 19.91
C ALA A 88 -5.73 -4.56 20.05
N ASP A 89 -5.15 -3.72 19.20
CA ASP A 89 -5.34 -2.26 19.23
C ASP A 89 -6.26 -1.75 18.12
N TYR A 90 -6.53 -2.58 17.11
CA TYR A 90 -7.28 -2.16 15.94
C TYR A 90 -8.71 -1.71 16.30
N GLY A 91 -9.07 -0.51 15.87
CA GLY A 91 -10.37 0.09 16.12
C GLY A 91 -10.62 0.55 17.56
N THR A 92 -9.65 0.39 18.46
CA THR A 92 -9.73 0.80 19.87
C THR A 92 -8.67 1.83 20.25
N ASN A 93 -7.41 1.51 19.99
CA ASN A 93 -6.27 2.37 20.30
C ASN A 93 -5.61 2.93 19.03
N ASN A 94 -5.56 2.12 17.96
CA ASN A 94 -4.91 2.46 16.70
C ASN A 94 -5.76 2.02 15.50
N LEU A 95 -5.46 2.61 14.36
CA LEU A 95 -5.86 2.14 13.04
C LEU A 95 -4.63 1.62 12.28
N GLU A 96 -4.80 1.12 11.07
CA GLU A 96 -3.73 0.43 10.36
C GLU A 96 -2.91 1.35 9.41
N PHE A 97 -1.66 0.93 9.18
CA PHE A 97 -0.85 1.43 8.08
C PHE A 97 -1.16 0.65 6.81
N TRP A 98 -1.07 1.34 5.66
CA TRP A 98 -1.19 0.74 4.35
C TRP A 98 -0.05 1.11 3.41
N ALA A 99 0.51 0.10 2.75
CA ALA A 99 1.31 0.25 1.55
C ALA A 99 0.49 -0.25 0.35
N TRP A 100 0.23 0.61 -0.63
CA TRP A 100 -0.64 0.31 -1.77
C TRP A 100 0.17 0.06 -3.05
N ASN A 101 -0.36 -0.82 -3.92
CA ASN A 101 0.23 -1.16 -5.22
C ASN A 101 1.70 -1.57 -5.12
N VAL A 102 2.02 -2.48 -4.21
CA VAL A 102 3.38 -2.84 -3.83
C VAL A 102 4.05 -3.70 -4.91
N PRO A 103 5.12 -3.22 -5.59
CA PRO A 103 5.80 -3.93 -6.68
C PRO A 103 6.88 -4.87 -6.13
N ALA A 104 6.48 -5.98 -5.51
CA ALA A 104 7.37 -6.98 -4.94
C ALA A 104 8.05 -7.83 -6.04
N HIS A 105 8.79 -7.18 -6.96
CA HIS A 105 9.56 -7.86 -8.01
C HIS A 105 11.01 -8.13 -7.60
N ASN A 106 11.47 -7.53 -6.52
CA ASN A 106 12.78 -7.72 -5.87
C ASN A 106 12.62 -7.52 -4.37
N ASP A 107 13.63 -7.89 -3.61
CA ASP A 107 13.69 -7.56 -2.19
C ASP A 107 13.51 -6.06 -1.96
N MET A 108 12.69 -5.70 -0.97
CA MET A 108 12.41 -4.30 -0.69
C MET A 108 12.28 -4.02 0.81
N THR A 109 12.39 -2.76 1.17
CA THR A 109 12.21 -2.30 2.55
C THR A 109 11.02 -1.35 2.61
N ILE A 110 10.07 -1.64 3.52
CA ILE A 110 8.92 -0.80 3.82
C ILE A 110 8.89 -0.54 5.32
N ASN A 111 9.31 0.66 5.76
CA ASN A 111 9.11 1.08 7.14
C ASN A 111 7.68 1.60 7.31
N MET A 112 7.02 1.20 8.39
CA MET A 112 5.61 1.44 8.65
C MET A 112 5.43 2.21 9.95
N ARG A 113 4.67 3.32 9.89
CA ARG A 113 4.31 4.09 11.09
C ARG A 113 2.81 4.25 11.14
N TYR A 114 2.21 3.97 12.27
CA TYR A 114 0.77 4.16 12.46
C TYR A 114 0.41 4.52 13.89
N GLU A 115 -0.70 5.19 14.04
CA GLU A 115 -1.36 5.53 15.29
C GLU A 115 -2.89 5.54 15.07
N ARG A 116 -3.55 6.64 15.35
CA ARG A 116 -4.99 6.77 15.45
C ARG A 116 -5.70 7.27 14.19
N LEU A 117 -4.96 7.55 13.11
CA LEU A 117 -5.53 7.91 11.81
C LEU A 117 -5.06 6.91 10.75
N GLU A 118 -5.99 6.46 9.94
CA GLU A 118 -5.72 5.62 8.78
C GLU A 118 -5.84 6.43 7.49
N VAL A 119 -4.85 6.32 6.62
CA VAL A 119 -4.88 6.90 5.26
C VAL A 119 -5.25 5.78 4.30
N TYR A 120 -6.54 5.46 4.24
CA TYR A 120 -7.06 4.32 3.47
C TYR A 120 -7.26 4.65 1.99
N GLY A 121 -7.10 3.62 1.14
CA GLY A 121 -7.41 3.70 -0.29
C GLY A 121 -6.55 4.70 -1.04
N LEU A 122 -5.30 4.91 -0.59
CA LEU A 122 -4.36 5.81 -1.25
C LEU A 122 -4.18 5.40 -2.71
N ASN A 123 -4.42 6.34 -3.62
CA ASN A 123 -4.23 6.17 -5.05
C ASN A 123 -3.56 7.44 -5.62
N VAL A 124 -2.55 7.25 -6.46
CA VAL A 124 -1.74 8.35 -6.99
C VAL A 124 -1.68 8.27 -8.50
N PHE A 125 -2.00 9.37 -9.16
CA PHE A 125 -2.03 9.45 -10.60
C PHE A 125 -1.59 10.83 -11.10
N LYS A 126 -1.23 10.89 -12.37
CA LYS A 126 -1.00 12.12 -13.13
C LYS A 126 -2.05 12.23 -14.23
N ILE A 127 -2.45 13.44 -14.54
CA ILE A 127 -3.35 13.72 -15.66
C ILE A 127 -2.55 14.49 -16.71
N GLN A 128 -2.46 13.94 -17.91
CA GLN A 128 -1.77 14.59 -19.02
C GLN A 128 -2.42 15.95 -19.33
N GLY A 129 -1.60 16.99 -19.42
CA GLY A 129 -2.06 18.35 -19.69
C GLY A 129 -2.66 19.08 -18.49
N ALA A 130 -2.73 18.44 -17.31
CA ALA A 130 -3.09 19.07 -16.05
C ALA A 130 -1.89 19.76 -15.37
N HIS A 131 -1.95 20.01 -14.06
CA HIS A 131 -0.84 20.60 -13.31
C HIS A 131 0.40 19.68 -13.32
N ARG A 132 1.59 20.27 -13.21
CA ARG A 132 2.84 19.53 -13.09
C ARG A 132 2.99 19.02 -11.65
N GLY A 133 2.50 17.79 -11.39
CA GLY A 133 2.54 17.18 -10.06
C GLY A 133 1.73 15.92 -9.99
N TYR A 134 1.39 15.51 -8.77
CA TYR A 134 0.56 14.35 -8.52
C TYR A 134 -0.81 14.74 -8.00
N SER A 135 -1.83 14.04 -8.51
CA SER A 135 -3.16 13.97 -7.92
C SER A 135 -3.20 12.73 -7.03
N ILE A 136 -3.50 12.92 -5.75
CA ILE A 136 -3.48 11.90 -4.71
C ILE A 136 -4.88 11.81 -4.12
N TYR A 137 -5.50 10.67 -4.26
CA TYR A 137 -6.76 10.36 -3.60
C TYR A 137 -6.51 9.56 -2.34
N CYS A 138 -7.20 9.84 -1.25
CA CYS A 138 -7.26 9.00 -0.06
C CYS A 138 -8.54 9.24 0.75
N ARG A 139 -8.89 8.25 1.57
CA ARG A 139 -9.96 8.34 2.57
C ARG A 139 -9.32 8.33 3.97
N PRO A 140 -9.08 9.50 4.55
CA PRO A 140 -8.56 9.56 5.91
C PRO A 140 -9.66 9.20 6.91
N MET A 141 -9.34 8.34 7.87
CA MET A 141 -10.24 7.88 8.92
C MET A 141 -9.59 8.13 10.28
N SER A 142 -10.05 9.15 11.00
CA SER A 142 -9.66 9.40 12.39
C SER A 142 -10.43 8.46 13.33
N LEU A 143 -9.71 7.74 14.18
CA LEU A 143 -10.31 6.84 15.15
C LEU A 143 -11.20 7.59 16.14
N THR A 144 -10.76 8.76 16.58
CA THR A 144 -11.57 9.63 17.47
C THR A 144 -12.90 9.97 16.81
N ARG A 145 -12.89 10.42 15.55
CA ARG A 145 -14.11 10.78 14.81
C ARG A 145 -14.99 9.57 14.51
N TYR A 146 -14.38 8.42 14.20
CA TYR A 146 -15.10 7.17 14.00
C TYR A 146 -15.85 6.74 15.28
N LEU A 147 -15.21 6.80 16.44
CA LEU A 147 -15.82 6.46 17.72
C LEU A 147 -16.93 7.45 18.12
N GLU A 148 -16.78 8.72 17.78
CA GLU A 148 -17.83 9.74 18.01
C GLU A 148 -19.03 9.54 17.08
N TRP A 149 -18.78 9.33 15.78
CA TRP A 149 -19.83 9.00 14.81
C TRP A 149 -20.59 7.73 15.20
N GLY A 150 -19.88 6.71 15.69
CA GLY A 150 -20.49 5.45 16.14
C GLY A 150 -21.48 5.59 17.29
N LYS A 151 -21.41 6.66 18.09
CA LYS A 151 -22.39 6.95 19.15
C LYS A 151 -23.74 7.41 18.59
N ASN A 152 -23.74 8.18 17.49
CA ASN A 152 -24.92 8.71 16.82
C ASN A 152 -24.70 8.67 15.28
N PRO A 153 -24.81 7.49 14.65
CA PRO A 153 -24.54 7.33 13.23
C PRO A 153 -25.48 8.16 12.36
N THR A 154 -24.92 8.87 11.39
CA THR A 154 -25.64 9.63 10.38
C THR A 154 -25.43 9.01 8.99
N PRO A 155 -26.22 9.37 7.97
CA PRO A 155 -25.98 8.93 6.59
C PRO A 155 -24.62 9.36 6.03
N LEU A 156 -24.01 10.43 6.54
CA LEU A 156 -22.64 10.83 6.26
C LEU A 156 -21.70 10.21 7.27
N MET A 157 -20.77 9.39 6.83
CA MET A 157 -19.68 8.85 7.65
C MET A 157 -18.60 9.94 7.83
N ASN A 158 -18.75 10.74 8.87
CA ASN A 158 -17.92 11.93 9.12
C ASN A 158 -16.73 11.59 10.01
N PHE A 159 -15.81 10.79 9.54
CA PHE A 159 -14.55 10.51 10.22
C PHE A 159 -13.30 10.98 9.48
N ALA A 160 -13.46 11.63 8.34
CA ALA A 160 -12.41 12.42 7.74
C ALA A 160 -12.29 13.78 8.48
N PRO A 161 -11.07 14.22 8.85
CA PRO A 161 -10.87 15.55 9.44
C PRO A 161 -11.36 16.69 8.52
N ASN A 162 -11.49 17.90 9.05
CA ASN A 162 -11.74 19.07 8.20
C ASN A 162 -10.44 19.46 7.46
N PRO A 163 -10.44 19.68 6.12
CA PRO A 163 -9.25 20.11 5.38
C PRO A 163 -8.54 21.35 5.94
N ASP A 164 -9.28 22.28 6.55
CA ASP A 164 -8.72 23.47 7.19
C ASP A 164 -8.07 23.21 8.56
N LYS A 165 -8.24 22.00 9.09
CA LYS A 165 -7.76 21.57 10.42
C LYS A 165 -6.89 20.34 10.33
N ILE A 166 -6.16 20.17 9.24
CA ILE A 166 -5.19 19.10 9.07
C ILE A 166 -3.81 19.63 8.71
N ARG A 167 -2.83 18.78 9.00
CA ARG A 167 -1.52 18.88 8.36
C ARG A 167 -1.35 17.67 7.44
N VAL A 168 -1.07 17.96 6.18
CA VAL A 168 -0.73 16.94 5.18
C VAL A 168 0.74 17.10 4.81
N GLU A 169 1.51 16.05 4.99
CA GLU A 169 2.91 15.97 4.61
C GLU A 169 3.07 14.88 3.55
N VAL A 170 3.68 15.22 2.43
CA VAL A 170 3.92 14.28 1.33
C VAL A 170 5.41 14.19 1.06
N THR A 171 5.93 12.98 0.97
CA THR A 171 7.26 12.74 0.43
C THR A 171 7.17 11.91 -0.84
N ILE A 172 7.99 12.26 -1.83
CA ILE A 172 8.09 11.56 -3.10
C ILE A 172 9.54 11.14 -3.29
N ASN A 173 9.77 9.83 -3.39
CA ASN A 173 11.11 9.24 -3.47
C ASN A 173 12.03 9.71 -2.34
N GLY A 174 11.49 9.82 -1.12
CA GLY A 174 12.21 10.23 0.08
C GLY A 174 12.40 11.73 0.27
N SER A 175 11.99 12.57 -0.67
CA SER A 175 12.08 14.04 -0.58
C SER A 175 10.72 14.67 -0.33
N SER A 176 10.66 15.69 0.51
CA SER A 176 9.43 16.44 0.76
C SER A 176 8.90 17.08 -0.52
N ALA A 177 7.61 16.98 -0.75
CA ALA A 177 6.90 17.61 -1.86
C ALA A 177 5.92 18.65 -1.30
N LYS A 178 5.80 19.79 -2.01
CA LYS A 178 4.86 20.82 -1.63
C LYS A 178 3.43 20.35 -1.90
N VAL A 179 2.57 20.44 -0.89
CA VAL A 179 1.12 20.28 -1.03
C VAL A 179 0.54 21.62 -1.46
N ASN A 180 -0.10 21.65 -2.62
CA ASN A 180 -0.65 22.86 -3.19
C ASN A 180 -2.11 23.08 -2.79
N MET A 181 -2.88 21.98 -2.67
CA MET A 181 -4.29 22.01 -2.35
C MET A 181 -4.76 20.69 -1.76
N VAL A 182 -5.74 20.74 -0.88
CA VAL A 182 -6.50 19.60 -0.36
C VAL A 182 -7.97 19.90 -0.51
N GLU A 183 -8.66 19.05 -1.25
CA GLU A 183 -10.10 19.17 -1.47
C GLU A 183 -10.84 17.98 -0.87
N LYS A 184 -11.97 18.26 -0.21
CA LYS A 184 -12.86 17.23 0.29
C LYS A 184 -13.78 16.75 -0.84
N VAL A 185 -13.86 15.44 -1.02
CA VAL A 185 -14.76 14.81 -1.98
C VAL A 185 -15.68 13.83 -1.26
N LYS A 186 -16.87 13.62 -1.80
CA LYS A 186 -17.84 12.66 -1.24
C LYS A 186 -17.82 11.37 -2.07
N GLU A 187 -17.84 10.25 -1.36
CA GLU A 187 -17.96 8.93 -1.95
C GLU A 187 -19.20 8.21 -1.46
N TYR A 188 -19.75 7.37 -2.32
CA TYR A 188 -20.80 6.45 -1.89
C TYR A 188 -20.19 5.22 -1.21
N ALA A 189 -20.67 4.93 0.00
CA ALA A 189 -20.30 3.75 0.78
C ALA A 189 -21.59 2.97 1.11
N GLY A 190 -22.09 2.23 0.14
CA GLY A 190 -23.39 1.56 0.24
C GLY A 190 -24.55 2.54 0.32
N LYS A 191 -25.27 2.55 1.44
CA LYS A 191 -26.37 3.51 1.72
C LYS A 191 -25.90 4.82 2.36
N GLN A 192 -24.63 4.94 2.65
CA GLN A 192 -24.02 6.10 3.32
C GLN A 192 -23.09 6.84 2.35
N THR A 193 -22.70 8.04 2.72
CA THR A 193 -21.67 8.80 2.02
C THR A 193 -20.49 8.97 2.94
N ALA A 194 -19.30 8.60 2.45
CA ALA A 194 -18.04 8.85 3.13
C ALA A 194 -17.36 10.12 2.58
N GLU A 195 -16.55 10.74 3.41
CA GLU A 195 -15.67 11.84 2.99
C GLU A 195 -14.28 11.31 2.65
N ALA A 196 -13.73 11.79 1.56
CA ALA A 196 -12.39 11.50 1.07
C ALA A 196 -11.67 12.80 0.68
N TYR A 197 -10.39 12.71 0.35
CA TYR A 197 -9.59 13.84 -0.10
C TYR A 197 -9.01 13.63 -1.48
N MET A 198 -8.96 14.76 -2.23
CA MET A 198 -8.03 14.95 -3.35
C MET A 198 -6.94 15.91 -2.88
N ILE A 199 -5.69 15.45 -2.93
CA ILE A 199 -4.50 16.20 -2.56
C ILE A 199 -3.69 16.43 -3.82
N TYR A 200 -3.28 17.67 -4.07
CA TYR A 200 -2.47 18.04 -5.22
C TYR A 200 -1.09 18.49 -4.76
N THR A 201 -0.05 17.92 -5.36
CA THR A 201 1.35 18.19 -4.97
C THR A 201 2.19 18.59 -6.18
N ASP A 202 3.33 19.22 -5.91
CA ASP A 202 4.38 19.36 -6.89
C ASP A 202 5.03 17.99 -7.19
N LEU A 203 5.86 17.94 -8.25
CA LEU A 203 6.78 16.82 -8.47
C LEU A 203 7.81 16.78 -7.36
N GLY A 204 8.08 15.59 -6.86
CA GLY A 204 9.16 15.37 -5.90
C GLY A 204 10.49 15.02 -6.57
N ALA A 205 11.38 14.38 -5.82
CA ALA A 205 12.66 13.92 -6.35
C ALA A 205 12.46 12.84 -7.42
N ALA A 206 13.26 12.92 -8.48
CA ALA A 206 13.32 11.87 -9.50
C ALA A 206 13.96 10.59 -8.95
N THR A 207 13.61 9.47 -9.52
CA THR A 207 14.21 8.16 -9.21
C THR A 207 14.44 7.35 -10.49
N ASN A 208 15.44 6.48 -10.47
CA ASN A 208 15.69 5.51 -11.53
C ASN A 208 14.87 4.22 -11.39
N LYS A 209 14.09 4.08 -10.29
CA LYS A 209 13.18 2.96 -10.12
C LYS A 209 12.05 3.01 -11.16
N PRO A 210 11.44 1.87 -11.52
CA PRO A 210 10.31 1.82 -12.44
C PRO A 210 9.01 2.35 -11.82
N TYR A 211 9.05 2.83 -10.61
CA TYR A 211 7.94 3.43 -9.86
C TYR A 211 8.42 4.62 -9.04
N ASP A 212 7.49 5.51 -8.71
CA ASP A 212 7.68 6.51 -7.66
C ASP A 212 7.09 6.00 -6.34
N GLU A 213 7.79 6.23 -5.23
CA GLU A 213 7.28 6.00 -3.87
C GLU A 213 6.68 7.30 -3.35
N ILE A 214 5.37 7.32 -3.15
CA ILE A 214 4.65 8.47 -2.60
C ILE A 214 4.13 8.10 -1.22
N ARG A 215 4.59 8.82 -0.20
CA ARG A 215 4.21 8.65 1.19
C ARG A 215 3.40 9.85 1.66
N VAL A 216 2.24 9.60 2.23
CA VAL A 216 1.31 10.62 2.72
C VAL A 216 1.14 10.44 4.21
N THR A 217 1.43 11.48 4.99
CA THR A 217 1.16 11.54 6.43
C THR A 217 0.09 12.61 6.67
N ILE A 218 -0.96 12.27 7.42
CA ILE A 218 -2.04 13.19 7.79
C ILE A 218 -2.11 13.28 9.31
N THR A 219 -2.24 14.50 9.82
CA THR A 219 -2.49 14.78 11.23
C THR A 219 -3.77 15.59 11.35
N ASP A 220 -4.74 15.11 12.10
CA ASP A 220 -5.91 15.88 12.52
C ASP A 220 -5.49 16.85 13.64
N LEU A 221 -5.53 18.15 13.38
CA LEU A 221 -5.09 19.17 14.34
C LEU A 221 -6.09 19.43 15.46
N GLU A 222 -7.32 18.92 15.34
CA GLU A 222 -8.35 19.09 16.36
C GLU A 222 -8.23 18.06 17.49
N ASN A 223 -7.76 16.85 17.17
CA ASN A 223 -7.69 15.75 18.16
C ASN A 223 -6.33 15.08 18.23
N GLY A 224 -5.39 15.42 17.31
CA GLY A 224 -4.04 14.87 17.27
C GLY A 224 -3.92 13.50 16.60
N ASP A 225 -5.01 12.90 16.10
CA ASP A 225 -4.95 11.61 15.41
C ASP A 225 -4.03 11.73 14.20
N LYS A 226 -3.08 10.81 14.07
CA LYS A 226 -2.05 10.82 13.03
C LYS A 226 -1.92 9.46 12.37
N GLY A 227 -1.67 9.48 11.05
CA GLY A 227 -1.52 8.26 10.26
C GLY A 227 -0.73 8.48 8.99
N GLU A 228 -0.29 7.38 8.40
CA GLU A 228 0.57 7.35 7.22
C GLU A 228 0.19 6.21 6.30
N ALA A 229 0.31 6.44 4.99
CA ALA A 229 0.29 5.39 3.97
C ALA A 229 1.32 5.67 2.89
N VAL A 230 1.68 4.64 2.14
CA VAL A 230 2.56 4.74 0.97
C VAL A 230 1.89 4.14 -0.26
N TYR A 231 2.13 4.73 -1.42
CA TYR A 231 1.71 4.23 -2.71
C TYR A 231 2.91 4.11 -3.65
N TYR A 232 3.02 2.98 -4.32
CA TYR A 232 4.04 2.75 -5.35
C TYR A 232 3.41 2.96 -6.72
N ARG A 233 3.62 4.15 -7.28
CA ARG A 233 3.05 4.53 -8.58
C ARG A 233 3.96 4.05 -9.72
N PRO A 234 3.52 3.13 -10.59
CA PRO A 234 4.28 2.77 -11.77
C PRO A 234 4.50 3.98 -12.67
N LYS A 235 5.69 4.11 -13.25
CA LYS A 235 5.96 5.14 -14.25
C LYS A 235 5.26 4.81 -15.55
N ASP A 236 4.70 5.83 -16.18
CA ASP A 236 3.99 5.75 -17.44
C ASP A 236 4.73 6.57 -18.50
N LYS A 237 5.01 5.96 -19.64
CA LYS A 237 5.74 6.62 -20.74
C LYS A 237 5.03 7.85 -21.32
N TYR A 238 3.70 7.97 -21.10
CA TYR A 238 2.91 9.06 -21.70
C TYR A 238 2.72 10.25 -20.77
N VAL A 239 2.88 10.07 -19.46
CA VAL A 239 2.63 11.13 -18.46
C VAL A 239 3.83 11.46 -17.57
N ASP A 240 4.93 10.70 -17.68
CA ASP A 240 6.17 10.91 -16.89
C ASP A 240 7.32 11.52 -17.68
#